data_61b032ff264e2b2a7a19a412d2a4583a
#
_entry.id   61b032ff264e2b2a7a19a412d2a4583a
#
_cell.length_a   1.000
_cell.length_b   1.000
_cell.length_c   1.000
_cell.angle_alpha   90.00
_cell.angle_beta   90.00
_cell.angle_gamma   90.00
#
_symmetry.space_group_name_H-M   'P 1'
#
loop_
_entity.id
_entity.type
_entity.pdbx_description
1 polymer ?
#
loop_
_entity_poly.entity_id
_entity_poly.type
_entity_poly.pdbx_seq_one_letter_code
_entity_poly.pdbx_strand_id
1 'polypeptide(L)'
;MQSVHPKPILNTSLPAQFRQIRIELAREPGHPEGDTGFAYVIVAPLDADDRIDPTLWKEHREACRIARLRPDKEDEHGHLVHRGGGWAFHYANTPDEVGFHFADERFVFGEYVSINEGGKMHTYRVVSVSHLV
;
A
#
# COMPACT_ATOMS: atom_id res chain seq x y z
N MET A 1 -20.37 9.18 -27.64
CA MET A 1 -20.71 9.73 -26.33
C MET A 1 -19.51 9.63 -25.40
N GLN A 2 -19.22 10.66 -24.72
CA GLN A 2 -18.11 10.69 -23.80
C GLN A 2 -18.55 10.10 -22.47
N SER A 3 -17.84 9.09 -21.99
CA SER A 3 -18.12 8.55 -20.67
C SER A 3 -17.71 9.54 -19.59
N VAL A 4 -18.52 9.62 -18.55
CA VAL A 4 -18.25 10.50 -17.44
C VAL A 4 -17.30 9.78 -16.48
N HIS A 5 -16.03 10.10 -16.58
CA HIS A 5 -15.03 9.61 -15.64
C HIS A 5 -14.56 10.73 -14.72
N PRO A 6 -14.27 10.44 -13.45
CA PRO A 6 -13.61 11.41 -12.61
C PRO A 6 -12.32 11.87 -13.26
N LYS A 7 -12.01 13.14 -13.12
CA LYS A 7 -10.73 13.66 -13.59
C LYS A 7 -9.59 12.92 -12.87
N PRO A 8 -8.61 12.36 -13.60
CA PRO A 8 -7.53 11.64 -12.95
C PRO A 8 -6.70 12.56 -12.07
N ILE A 9 -6.25 12.02 -10.94
CA ILE A 9 -5.33 12.71 -10.04
C ILE A 9 -3.94 12.63 -10.66
N LEU A 10 -3.35 13.79 -10.96
CA LEU A 10 -2.01 13.85 -11.52
C LEU A 10 -0.98 13.75 -10.41
N ASN A 11 0.03 12.90 -10.60
CA ASN A 11 1.11 12.74 -9.63
C ASN A 11 1.84 14.06 -9.35
N THR A 12 1.98 14.91 -10.36
CA THR A 12 2.63 16.21 -10.23
C THR A 12 1.84 17.19 -9.35
N SER A 13 0.56 16.95 -9.11
CA SER A 13 -0.27 17.80 -8.25
C SER A 13 -0.23 17.40 -6.78
N LEU A 14 0.44 16.29 -6.45
CA LEU A 14 0.55 15.79 -5.08
C LEU A 14 1.79 16.35 -4.39
N PRO A 15 1.77 16.47 -3.05
CA PRO A 15 2.95 16.87 -2.29
C PRO A 15 4.16 16.00 -2.59
N ALA A 16 5.36 16.59 -2.48
CA ALA A 16 6.62 15.91 -2.74
C ALA A 16 6.87 14.72 -1.82
N GLN A 17 6.17 14.66 -0.67
CA GLN A 17 6.27 13.56 0.31
C GLN A 17 5.62 12.26 -0.17
N PHE A 18 4.80 12.32 -1.21
CA PHE A 18 4.19 11.10 -1.76
C PHE A 18 5.24 10.18 -2.36
N ARG A 19 5.04 8.89 -2.11
CA ARG A 19 5.92 7.81 -2.62
C ARG A 19 5.08 6.69 -3.20
N GLN A 20 5.67 6.00 -4.16
CA GLN A 20 5.20 4.70 -4.60
C GLN A 20 6.07 3.64 -3.94
N ILE A 21 5.43 2.78 -3.16
CA ILE A 21 6.08 1.76 -2.35
C ILE A 21 5.66 0.40 -2.90
N ARG A 22 6.64 -0.43 -3.25
CA ARG A 22 6.37 -1.82 -3.59
C ARG A 22 6.87 -2.73 -2.48
N ILE A 23 5.99 -3.61 -2.02
CA ILE A 23 6.33 -4.65 -1.06
C ILE A 23 6.03 -6.01 -1.70
N GLU A 24 6.89 -6.99 -1.45
CA GLU A 24 6.79 -8.35 -2.00
C GLU A 24 6.83 -9.37 -0.89
N LEU A 25 6.12 -10.48 -1.10
CA LEU A 25 6.03 -11.55 -0.11
C LEU A 25 7.42 -12.03 0.29
N ALA A 26 7.70 -11.99 1.59
CA ALA A 26 8.94 -12.47 2.17
C ALA A 26 8.87 -13.99 2.41
N ARG A 27 9.93 -14.56 2.97
CA ARG A 27 9.99 -15.98 3.29
C ARG A 27 8.88 -16.38 4.25
N GLU A 28 8.21 -17.48 3.93
CA GLU A 28 7.25 -18.13 4.82
C GLU A 28 7.09 -19.60 4.44
N PRO A 29 6.42 -20.42 5.26
CA PRO A 29 6.07 -21.78 4.87
C PRO A 29 5.30 -21.80 3.55
N GLY A 30 5.73 -22.60 2.59
CA GLY A 30 5.20 -22.63 1.23
C GLY A 30 5.91 -21.68 0.26
N HIS A 31 6.66 -20.69 0.75
CA HIS A 31 7.45 -19.75 -0.05
C HIS A 31 8.82 -19.53 0.58
N PRO A 32 9.73 -20.52 0.55
CA PRO A 32 11.01 -20.46 1.29
C PRO A 32 11.95 -19.36 0.81
N GLU A 33 11.74 -18.82 -0.39
CA GLU A 33 12.52 -17.70 -0.93
C GLU A 33 11.70 -16.45 -1.14
N GLY A 34 10.47 -16.42 -0.57
CA GLY A 34 9.51 -15.37 -0.88
C GLY A 34 8.86 -15.59 -2.23
N ASP A 35 8.10 -14.62 -2.69
CA ASP A 35 7.46 -14.67 -4.01
C ASP A 35 7.19 -13.26 -4.53
N THR A 36 7.86 -12.89 -5.61
CA THR A 36 7.72 -11.57 -6.23
C THR A 36 6.35 -11.38 -6.91
N GLY A 37 5.63 -12.48 -7.18
CA GLY A 37 4.30 -12.44 -7.75
C GLY A 37 3.21 -12.04 -6.76
N PHE A 38 3.47 -12.14 -5.46
CA PHE A 38 2.59 -11.64 -4.40
C PHE A 38 3.14 -10.31 -3.91
N ALA A 39 2.48 -9.23 -4.28
CA ALA A 39 2.99 -7.90 -3.99
C ALA A 39 1.85 -6.91 -3.74
N TYR A 40 2.19 -5.80 -3.09
CA TYR A 40 1.35 -4.62 -3.03
C TYR A 40 2.13 -3.43 -3.55
N VAL A 41 1.44 -2.56 -4.27
CA VAL A 41 1.95 -1.24 -4.63
C VAL A 41 1.10 -0.22 -3.86
N ILE A 42 1.76 0.56 -3.02
CA ILE A 42 1.10 1.52 -2.14
C ILE A 42 1.53 2.92 -2.56
N VAL A 43 0.57 3.80 -2.79
CA VAL A 43 0.82 5.23 -3.01
C VAL A 43 0.40 5.96 -1.76
N ALA A 44 1.35 6.56 -1.05
CA ALA A 44 1.09 7.23 0.22
C ALA A 44 2.15 8.30 0.51
N PRO A 45 1.80 9.31 1.31
CA PRO A 45 2.77 10.29 1.78
C PRO A 45 3.55 9.73 2.97
N LEU A 46 4.87 9.92 2.96
CA LEU A 46 5.73 9.55 4.08
C LEU A 46 6.28 10.80 4.76
N ASP A 47 6.37 10.75 6.08
CA ASP A 47 6.97 11.83 6.87
C ASP A 47 8.51 11.74 6.86
N ALA A 48 9.18 12.60 7.63
CA ALA A 48 10.64 12.64 7.69
C ALA A 48 11.26 11.35 8.25
N ASP A 49 10.48 10.54 8.97
CA ASP A 49 10.90 9.26 9.53
C ASP A 49 10.50 8.07 8.66
N ASP A 50 10.05 8.32 7.43
CA ASP A 50 9.59 7.31 6.47
C ASP A 50 8.35 6.54 6.94
N ARG A 51 7.56 7.12 7.83
CA ARG A 51 6.27 6.58 8.25
C ARG A 51 5.14 7.25 7.47
N ILE A 52 4.02 6.55 7.33
CA ILE A 52 2.85 7.14 6.66
C ILE A 52 2.41 8.38 7.45
N ASP A 53 2.29 9.50 6.75
CA ASP A 53 1.90 10.79 7.34
C ASP A 53 0.37 10.89 7.38
N PRO A 54 -0.26 10.81 8.57
CA PRO A 54 -1.72 10.84 8.65
C PRO A 54 -2.32 12.20 8.28
N THR A 55 -1.59 13.28 8.46
CA THR A 55 -2.06 14.62 8.12
C THR A 55 -2.17 14.79 6.61
N LEU A 56 -1.11 14.46 5.87
CA LEU A 56 -1.12 14.51 4.42
C LEU A 56 -2.06 13.46 3.82
N TRP A 57 -2.15 12.29 4.43
CA TRP A 57 -3.14 11.28 4.02
C TRP A 57 -4.56 11.84 4.09
N LYS A 58 -4.90 12.51 5.19
CA LYS A 58 -6.24 13.07 5.39
C LYS A 58 -6.59 14.11 4.32
N GLU A 59 -5.62 14.88 3.88
CA GLU A 59 -5.80 15.90 2.84
C GLU A 59 -5.89 15.32 1.42
N HIS A 60 -5.37 14.09 1.22
CA HIS A 60 -5.25 13.48 -0.09
C HIS A 60 -5.71 12.02 -0.13
N ARG A 61 -6.77 11.68 0.58
CA ARG A 61 -7.26 10.30 0.75
C ARG A 61 -7.44 9.56 -0.57
N GLU A 62 -8.00 10.23 -1.57
CA GLU A 62 -8.31 9.61 -2.85
C GLU A 62 -7.05 9.24 -3.65
N ALA A 63 -5.95 9.90 -3.37
CA ALA A 63 -4.67 9.62 -4.00
C ALA A 63 -3.89 8.50 -3.31
N CYS A 64 -4.28 8.12 -2.09
CA CYS A 64 -3.63 7.05 -1.32
C CYS A 64 -4.21 5.70 -1.75
N ARG A 65 -3.65 5.14 -2.82
CA ARG A 65 -4.17 3.97 -3.53
C ARG A 65 -3.34 2.74 -3.24
N ILE A 66 -4.01 1.58 -3.32
CA ILE A 66 -3.39 0.28 -3.17
C ILE A 66 -3.67 -0.54 -4.42
N ALA A 67 -2.66 -1.24 -4.92
CA ALA A 67 -2.83 -2.31 -5.89
C ALA A 67 -2.31 -3.60 -5.28
N ARG A 68 -3.15 -4.64 -5.25
CA ARG A 68 -2.78 -5.97 -4.80
C ARG A 68 -2.52 -6.85 -6.01
N LEU A 69 -1.32 -7.39 -6.09
CA LEU A 69 -0.86 -8.21 -7.18
C LEU A 69 -0.71 -9.65 -6.72
N ARG A 70 -1.30 -10.59 -7.47
CA ARG A 70 -1.20 -12.03 -7.17
C ARG A 70 -1.01 -12.81 -8.46
N PRO A 71 -0.24 -13.91 -8.44
CA PRO A 71 -0.13 -14.77 -9.62
C PRO A 71 -1.50 -15.30 -10.02
N ASP A 72 -1.75 -15.40 -11.32
CA ASP A 72 -2.95 -16.02 -11.89
C ASP A 72 -4.29 -15.39 -11.47
N LYS A 73 -4.26 -14.18 -10.94
CA LYS A 73 -5.46 -13.43 -10.58
C LYS A 73 -5.36 -11.99 -11.09
N GLU A 74 -6.50 -11.39 -11.35
CA GLU A 74 -6.55 -9.98 -11.69
C GLU A 74 -6.10 -9.13 -10.51
N ASP A 75 -5.46 -8.00 -10.81
CA ASP A 75 -5.06 -7.05 -9.79
C ASP A 75 -6.30 -6.49 -9.11
N GLU A 76 -6.22 -6.34 -7.80
CA GLU A 76 -7.23 -5.65 -7.02
C GLU A 76 -6.76 -4.25 -6.71
N HIS A 77 -7.69 -3.28 -6.81
CA HIS A 77 -7.40 -1.89 -6.53
C HIS A 77 -8.24 -1.41 -5.35
N GLY A 78 -7.62 -0.68 -4.47
CA GLY A 78 -8.27 -0.17 -3.28
C GLY A 78 -7.63 1.12 -2.80
N HIS A 79 -7.94 1.46 -1.56
CA HIS A 79 -7.45 2.68 -0.92
C HIS A 79 -6.85 2.36 0.45
N LEU A 80 -5.83 3.14 0.80
CA LEU A 80 -5.29 3.13 2.15
C LEU A 80 -6.23 3.93 3.05
N VAL A 81 -6.73 3.31 4.12
CA VAL A 81 -7.65 3.94 5.06
C VAL A 81 -7.08 3.92 6.48
N HIS A 82 -7.45 4.93 7.27
CA HIS A 82 -7.02 5.06 8.66
C HIS A 82 -8.20 4.75 9.57
N ARG A 83 -8.10 3.68 10.36
CA ARG A 83 -9.19 3.22 11.22
C ARG A 83 -8.65 2.74 12.56
N GLY A 84 -9.29 3.16 13.65
CA GLY A 84 -8.92 2.71 14.98
C GLY A 84 -7.47 2.99 15.37
N GLY A 85 -6.91 4.09 14.85
CA GLY A 85 -5.52 4.45 15.09
C GLY A 85 -4.50 3.68 14.25
N GLY A 86 -4.96 2.78 13.36
CA GLY A 86 -4.12 1.99 12.48
C GLY A 86 -4.44 2.19 11.01
N TRP A 87 -3.75 1.46 10.16
CA TRP A 87 -3.90 1.50 8.70
C TRP A 87 -4.46 0.20 8.16
N ALA A 88 -5.31 0.30 7.15
CA ALA A 88 -5.87 -0.85 6.46
C ALA A 88 -5.98 -0.57 4.97
N PHE A 89 -6.08 -1.65 4.19
CA PHE A 89 -6.34 -1.59 2.76
C PHE A 89 -7.81 -1.91 2.53
N HIS A 90 -8.53 -0.97 1.96
CA HIS A 90 -9.97 -1.10 1.70
C HIS A 90 -10.23 -1.35 0.22
N TYR A 91 -10.99 -2.41 -0.07
CA TYR A 91 -11.41 -2.79 -1.42
C TYR A 91 -12.94 -2.75 -1.50
N ALA A 92 -13.47 -2.51 -2.71
CA ALA A 92 -14.91 -2.38 -2.90
C ALA A 92 -15.69 -3.68 -2.61
N ASN A 93 -15.12 -4.84 -2.95
CA ASN A 93 -15.85 -6.11 -2.97
C ASN A 93 -15.28 -7.20 -2.07
N THR A 94 -14.22 -6.92 -1.36
CA THR A 94 -13.56 -7.88 -0.47
C THR A 94 -13.32 -7.25 0.89
N PRO A 95 -13.18 -8.07 1.96
CA PRO A 95 -12.87 -7.53 3.29
C PRO A 95 -11.58 -6.74 3.32
N ASP A 96 -11.52 -5.77 4.24
CA ASP A 96 -10.31 -4.98 4.47
C ASP A 96 -9.15 -5.88 4.91
N GLU A 97 -7.95 -5.48 4.52
CA GLU A 97 -6.72 -6.11 4.98
C GLU A 97 -6.01 -5.14 5.93
N VAL A 98 -5.67 -5.61 7.12
CA VAL A 98 -5.12 -4.74 8.16
C VAL A 98 -3.59 -4.76 8.11
N GLY A 99 -2.99 -3.56 8.03
CA GLY A 99 -1.56 -3.39 8.18
C GLY A 99 -1.17 -3.50 9.65
N PHE A 100 -0.45 -4.55 10.00
CA PHE A 100 -0.04 -4.80 11.38
C PHE A 100 1.02 -3.78 11.81
N HIS A 101 0.69 -2.95 12.80
CA HIS A 101 1.55 -1.87 13.30
C HIS A 101 2.07 -0.91 12.23
N PHE A 102 1.35 -0.71 11.14
CA PHE A 102 1.77 0.19 10.06
C PHE A 102 2.03 1.62 10.51
N ALA A 103 1.41 2.08 11.58
CA ALA A 103 1.66 3.40 12.14
C ALA A 103 3.10 3.55 12.66
N ASP A 104 3.73 2.45 13.06
CA ASP A 104 5.08 2.43 13.61
C ASP A 104 6.13 1.97 12.59
N GLU A 105 5.69 1.45 11.44
CA GLU A 105 6.59 0.90 10.44
C GLU A 105 7.21 2.00 9.59
N ARG A 106 8.49 1.83 9.28
CA ARG A 106 9.22 2.68 8.36
C ARG A 106 9.24 2.01 7.00
N PHE A 107 8.78 2.74 5.97
CA PHE A 107 8.75 2.21 4.60
C PHE A 107 10.04 2.57 3.88
N VAL A 108 11.10 1.86 4.22
CA VAL A 108 12.42 1.99 3.58
C VAL A 108 12.83 0.65 2.98
N PHE A 109 13.67 0.69 1.96
CA PHE A 109 14.17 -0.51 1.30
C PHE A 109 14.73 -1.51 2.33
N GLY A 110 14.28 -2.75 2.21
CA GLY A 110 14.77 -3.85 3.04
C GLY A 110 14.00 -4.07 4.33
N GLU A 111 13.15 -3.13 4.75
CA GLU A 111 12.31 -3.33 5.93
C GLU A 111 11.21 -4.35 5.67
N TYR A 112 10.75 -5.00 6.74
CA TYR A 112 9.66 -5.96 6.70
C TYR A 112 8.41 -5.36 7.32
N VAL A 113 7.28 -5.59 6.67
CA VAL A 113 5.96 -5.18 7.16
C VAL A 113 5.02 -6.37 7.08
N SER A 114 4.01 -6.40 7.94
CA SER A 114 3.07 -7.53 7.99
C SER A 114 1.65 -7.06 7.71
N ILE A 115 0.90 -7.89 6.98
CA ILE A 115 -0.47 -7.62 6.59
C ILE A 115 -1.33 -8.81 6.99
N ASN A 116 -2.46 -8.54 7.64
CA ASN A 116 -3.45 -9.55 7.95
C ASN A 116 -4.41 -9.70 6.77
N GLU A 117 -4.33 -10.85 6.13
CA GLU A 117 -5.15 -11.20 4.96
C GLU A 117 -6.10 -12.32 5.38
N GLY A 118 -7.38 -11.98 5.59
CA GLY A 118 -8.38 -12.98 5.95
C GLY A 118 -8.12 -13.72 7.26
N GLY A 119 -7.56 -13.03 8.25
CA GLY A 119 -7.23 -13.61 9.54
C GLY A 119 -5.86 -14.27 9.61
N LYS A 120 -5.12 -14.29 8.51
CA LYS A 120 -3.77 -14.86 8.46
C LYS A 120 -2.73 -13.76 8.20
N MET A 121 -1.68 -13.76 9.03
CA MET A 121 -0.62 -12.77 8.91
C MET A 121 0.41 -13.20 7.88
N HIS A 122 0.72 -12.31 6.94
CA HIS A 122 1.81 -12.50 5.97
C HIS A 122 2.81 -11.37 6.09
N THR A 123 4.09 -11.69 5.96
CA THR A 123 5.17 -10.71 6.01
C THR A 123 5.65 -10.38 4.60
N TYR A 124 5.79 -9.11 4.34
CA TYR A 124 6.29 -8.56 3.08
C TYR A 124 7.57 -7.78 3.31
N ARG A 125 8.39 -7.69 2.27
CA ARG A 125 9.63 -6.91 2.31
C ARG A 125 9.48 -5.70 1.40
N VAL A 126 9.90 -4.53 1.86
CA VAL A 126 9.94 -3.33 1.04
C VAL A 126 11.06 -3.47 0.01
N VAL A 127 10.72 -3.47 -1.26
CA VAL A 127 11.68 -3.66 -2.35
C VAL A 127 11.90 -2.42 -3.19
N SER A 128 11.00 -1.45 -3.13
CA SER A 128 11.24 -0.14 -3.73
C SER A 128 10.42 0.95 -3.05
N VAL A 129 11.01 2.11 -2.97
CA VAL A 129 10.36 3.35 -2.51
C VAL A 129 10.82 4.44 -3.46
N SER A 130 9.91 4.97 -4.26
CA SER A 130 10.26 5.93 -5.28
C SER A 130 9.35 7.15 -5.25
N HIS A 131 9.85 8.27 -5.74
CA HIS A 131 9.04 9.44 -5.98
C HIS A 131 8.03 9.15 -7.10
N LEU A 132 6.90 9.83 -7.11
CA LEU A 132 5.88 9.60 -8.11
C LEU A 132 6.24 10.16 -9.48
N VAL A 133 7.11 11.13 -9.52
CA VAL A 133 7.54 11.78 -10.76
C VAL A 133 9.05 11.96 -10.76
#